data_f20bf2544df2ecf1e86d3db3667d75a3
#
_entry.id   f20bf2544df2ecf1e86d3db3667d75a3
#
_cell.length_a   1.000
_cell.length_b   1.000
_cell.length_c   1.000
_cell.angle_alpha   90.00
_cell.angle_beta   90.00
_cell.angle_gamma   90.00
#
_symmetry.space_group_name_H-M   'P 1'
#
loop_
_entity.id
_entity.type
_entity.pdbx_description
1 polymer ?
#
loop_
_entity_poly.entity_id
_entity_poly.type
_entity_poly.pdbx_seq_one_letter_code
_entity_poly.pdbx_strand_id
1 'polypeptide(L)'
;MQVDELLKQYEAGERMFRSVNLIDVDLSGVNLSEATLVRANLQNTSLINAELTGVNFREAKLMGVDFNGANLYEANLIGANLTHADFGHANLEGANLRGSSSRNISLAQANLIEANLTEANFTGANFVGANLTNATLIRANLSKANLTGAILDNANLTNVILRESILERANLINATLSGGLLIAANFRDADLSRVTMIGADLSEANLSGANLRAANVSWTTLRGANLSRARLYRTKLSWSNLSGANLIEAILLDTKLDRANLRDANVRGAILPEIH
;
A
#
# COMPACT_ATOMS: atom_id res chain seq x y z
N MET A 1 27.07 8.94 20.60
CA MET A 1 28.08 9.30 19.59
C MET A 1 27.71 10.68 19.08
N GLN A 2 28.67 11.58 18.90
CA GLN A 2 28.42 12.86 18.25
C GLN A 2 28.40 12.67 16.75
N VAL A 3 27.69 13.54 16.01
CA VAL A 3 27.56 13.44 14.55
C VAL A 3 28.91 13.48 13.86
N ASP A 4 29.75 14.44 14.23
CA ASP A 4 31.10 14.61 13.64
C ASP A 4 31.96 13.36 13.81
N GLU A 5 31.85 12.68 14.95
CA GLU A 5 32.57 11.42 15.22
C GLU A 5 32.06 10.29 14.35
N LEU A 6 30.72 10.16 14.17
CA LEU A 6 30.13 9.17 13.29
C LEU A 6 30.60 9.38 11.84
N LEU A 7 30.50 10.61 11.33
CA LEU A 7 30.89 10.93 9.97
C LEU A 7 32.38 10.69 9.72
N LYS A 8 33.24 11.09 10.65
CA LYS A 8 34.69 10.84 10.58
C LYS A 8 35.01 9.35 10.54
N GLN A 9 34.34 8.52 11.37
CA GLN A 9 34.53 7.07 11.35
C GLN A 9 34.03 6.47 10.04
N TYR A 10 32.87 6.95 9.52
CA TYR A 10 32.34 6.50 8.25
C TYR A 10 33.29 6.84 7.09
N GLU A 11 33.86 8.04 7.04
CA GLU A 11 34.89 8.46 6.06
C GLU A 11 36.16 7.62 6.16
N ALA A 12 36.54 7.16 7.37
CA ALA A 12 37.63 6.24 7.61
C ALA A 12 37.35 4.78 7.19
N GLY A 13 36.14 4.51 6.66
CA GLY A 13 35.74 3.19 6.16
C GLY A 13 34.89 2.35 7.16
N GLU A 14 34.64 2.85 8.39
CA GLU A 14 33.75 2.14 9.33
C GLU A 14 32.31 2.15 8.81
N ARG A 15 31.64 1.01 8.96
CA ARG A 15 30.24 0.84 8.55
C ARG A 15 29.33 0.31 9.68
N MET A 16 29.90 -0.04 10.83
CA MET A 16 29.21 -0.73 11.91
C MET A 16 28.82 0.22 13.05
N PHE A 17 27.68 0.86 12.94
CA PHE A 17 27.16 1.85 13.90
C PHE A 17 25.94 1.31 14.68
N ARG A 18 26.06 0.11 15.26
CA ARG A 18 24.95 -0.53 15.97
C ARG A 18 24.58 0.21 17.25
N SER A 19 23.29 0.34 17.51
CA SER A 19 22.72 0.91 18.74
C SER A 19 23.20 2.32 19.07
N VAL A 20 23.73 3.06 18.08
CA VAL A 20 24.11 4.47 18.29
C VAL A 20 22.89 5.31 18.64
N ASN A 21 23.10 6.36 19.43
CA ASN A 21 22.08 7.32 19.78
C ASN A 21 22.34 8.64 19.04
N LEU A 22 21.38 9.00 18.15
CA LEU A 22 21.43 10.15 17.25
C LEU A 22 20.06 10.87 17.27
N ILE A 23 19.48 11.05 18.45
CA ILE A 23 18.18 11.72 18.62
C ILE A 23 18.31 13.21 18.33
N ASP A 24 17.29 13.79 17.65
CA ASP A 24 17.17 15.24 17.41
C ASP A 24 18.39 15.86 16.71
N VAL A 25 19.09 15.11 15.84
CA VAL A 25 20.26 15.62 15.08
C VAL A 25 19.89 15.92 13.63
N ASP A 26 20.67 16.78 13.01
CA ASP A 26 20.61 17.05 11.57
C ASP A 26 21.69 16.23 10.83
N LEU A 27 21.24 15.31 10.00
CA LEU A 27 22.02 14.47 9.09
C LEU A 27 21.54 14.68 7.64
N SER A 28 21.01 15.86 7.33
CA SER A 28 20.51 16.16 5.98
C SER A 28 21.67 16.14 4.97
N GLY A 29 21.42 15.50 3.82
CA GLY A 29 22.41 15.39 2.73
C GLY A 29 23.63 14.51 3.02
N VAL A 30 23.70 13.84 4.17
CA VAL A 30 24.83 12.96 4.47
C VAL A 30 24.81 11.71 3.59
N ASN A 31 25.97 11.12 3.36
CA ASN A 31 26.11 9.79 2.79
C ASN A 31 26.43 8.78 3.91
N LEU A 32 25.51 7.84 4.14
CA LEU A 32 25.67 6.71 5.05
C LEU A 32 25.31 5.40 4.35
N SER A 33 25.52 5.32 3.03
CA SER A 33 25.26 4.11 2.23
C SER A 33 25.97 2.90 2.83
N GLU A 34 25.28 1.75 2.84
CA GLU A 34 25.75 0.47 3.38
C GLU A 34 26.08 0.49 4.89
N ALA A 35 25.82 1.60 5.59
CA ALA A 35 26.03 1.65 7.03
C ALA A 35 25.10 0.69 7.78
N THR A 36 25.59 0.05 8.83
CA THR A 36 24.83 -0.80 9.73
C THR A 36 24.40 -0.02 10.96
N LEU A 37 23.15 0.46 10.95
CA LEU A 37 22.51 1.22 12.01
C LEU A 37 21.46 0.36 12.77
N VAL A 38 21.72 -0.94 12.89
CA VAL A 38 20.85 -1.90 13.56
C VAL A 38 20.59 -1.46 15.01
N ARG A 39 19.30 -1.36 15.39
CA ARG A 39 18.84 -0.89 16.71
C ARG A 39 19.30 0.51 17.09
N ALA A 40 19.77 1.30 16.13
CA ALA A 40 20.12 2.70 16.39
C ALA A 40 18.85 3.50 16.76
N ASN A 41 19.07 4.57 17.52
CA ASN A 41 18.03 5.50 17.90
C ASN A 41 18.24 6.84 17.19
N LEU A 42 17.39 7.10 16.19
CA LEU A 42 17.40 8.32 15.37
C LEU A 42 16.08 9.09 15.51
N GLN A 43 15.38 8.98 16.62
CA GLN A 43 14.10 9.69 16.79
C GLN A 43 14.24 11.19 16.49
N ASN A 44 13.28 11.72 15.69
CA ASN A 44 13.21 13.11 15.27
C ASN A 44 14.46 13.63 14.51
N THR A 45 15.30 12.75 13.99
CA THR A 45 16.49 13.12 13.20
C THR A 45 16.08 13.58 11.83
N SER A 46 16.75 14.61 11.28
CA SER A 46 16.64 14.95 9.86
C SER A 46 17.60 14.13 9.03
N LEU A 47 17.08 13.44 8.02
CA LEU A 47 17.81 12.71 6.99
C LEU A 47 17.35 13.16 5.58
N ILE A 48 16.89 14.42 5.48
CA ILE A 48 16.43 15.01 4.23
C ILE A 48 17.52 14.91 3.17
N ASN A 49 17.15 14.37 1.98
CA ASN A 49 18.05 14.19 0.86
C ASN A 49 19.32 13.38 1.18
N ALA A 50 19.32 12.55 2.23
CA ALA A 50 20.47 11.72 2.58
C ALA A 50 20.62 10.54 1.60
N GLU A 51 21.87 10.11 1.36
CA GLU A 51 22.22 8.91 0.60
C GLU A 51 22.34 7.72 1.56
N LEU A 52 21.37 6.82 1.49
CA LEU A 52 21.18 5.71 2.42
C LEU A 52 21.05 4.36 1.67
N THR A 53 21.58 4.27 0.46
CA THR A 53 21.54 3.05 -0.36
C THR A 53 22.08 1.86 0.43
N GLY A 54 21.31 0.77 0.50
CA GLY A 54 21.70 -0.46 1.20
C GLY A 54 21.87 -0.32 2.72
N VAL A 55 21.49 0.80 3.32
CA VAL A 55 21.60 1.01 4.76
C VAL A 55 20.81 -0.04 5.55
N ASN A 56 21.36 -0.50 6.67
CA ASN A 56 20.70 -1.45 7.54
C ASN A 56 20.14 -0.79 8.82
N PHE A 57 18.85 -0.46 8.79
CA PHE A 57 18.08 0.09 9.91
C PHE A 57 17.24 -0.98 10.64
N ARG A 58 17.60 -2.25 10.54
CA ARG A 58 16.84 -3.31 11.20
C ARG A 58 16.62 -3.00 12.69
N GLU A 59 15.34 -3.11 13.13
CA GLU A 59 14.93 -2.86 14.52
C GLU A 59 15.30 -1.45 15.04
N ALA A 60 15.62 -0.48 14.17
CA ALA A 60 15.95 0.87 14.58
C ALA A 60 14.71 1.66 15.05
N LYS A 61 14.94 2.63 15.93
CA LYS A 61 13.95 3.59 16.40
C LYS A 61 14.01 4.84 15.51
N LEU A 62 13.07 4.92 14.58
CA LEU A 62 13.00 5.95 13.53
C LEU A 62 11.72 6.79 13.65
N MET A 63 11.14 6.87 14.85
CA MET A 63 9.91 7.64 15.08
C MET A 63 10.14 9.12 14.81
N GLY A 64 9.30 9.71 13.95
CA GLY A 64 9.37 11.13 13.59
C GLY A 64 10.62 11.53 12.79
N VAL A 65 11.37 10.58 12.23
CA VAL A 65 12.49 10.90 11.33
C VAL A 65 11.97 11.50 10.03
N ASP A 66 12.68 12.52 9.55
CA ASP A 66 12.43 13.12 8.24
C ASP A 66 13.40 12.53 7.19
N PHE A 67 12.87 11.70 6.29
CA PHE A 67 13.56 11.10 5.15
C PHE A 67 13.14 11.74 3.82
N ASN A 68 12.56 12.94 3.84
CA ASN A 68 12.05 13.56 2.62
C ASN A 68 13.14 13.66 1.56
N GLY A 69 12.85 13.13 0.35
CA GLY A 69 13.79 13.08 -0.76
C GLY A 69 15.02 12.16 -0.57
N ALA A 70 15.13 11.44 0.54
CA ALA A 70 16.28 10.56 0.79
C ALA A 70 16.30 9.35 -0.18
N ASN A 71 17.50 8.86 -0.48
CA ASN A 71 17.70 7.66 -1.27
C ASN A 71 17.93 6.44 -0.35
N LEU A 72 16.90 5.60 -0.22
CA LEU A 72 16.90 4.36 0.57
C LEU A 72 16.81 3.12 -0.34
N TYR A 73 17.38 3.18 -1.54
CA TYR A 73 17.40 2.04 -2.46
C TYR A 73 17.96 0.80 -1.75
N GLU A 74 17.21 -0.32 -1.80
CA GLU A 74 17.54 -1.59 -1.14
C GLU A 74 17.79 -1.50 0.39
N ALA A 75 17.32 -0.46 1.06
CA ALA A 75 17.49 -0.31 2.51
C ALA A 75 16.76 -1.42 3.29
N ASN A 76 17.35 -1.86 4.40
CA ASN A 76 16.77 -2.84 5.30
C ASN A 76 16.13 -2.15 6.53
N LEU A 77 14.79 -2.08 6.55
CA LEU A 77 13.97 -1.47 7.61
C LEU A 77 13.15 -2.52 8.38
N ILE A 78 13.55 -3.81 8.33
CA ILE A 78 12.82 -4.91 8.98
C ILE A 78 12.61 -4.61 10.47
N GLY A 79 11.36 -4.64 10.91
CA GLY A 79 10.99 -4.43 12.32
C GLY A 79 11.29 -3.04 12.87
N ALA A 80 11.66 -2.06 12.01
CA ALA A 80 11.89 -0.69 12.46
C ALA A 80 10.61 -0.01 12.95
N ASN A 81 10.74 0.91 13.90
CA ASN A 81 9.66 1.79 14.33
C ASN A 81 9.73 3.10 13.53
N LEU A 82 8.84 3.23 12.56
CA LEU A 82 8.72 4.34 11.62
C LEU A 82 7.49 5.22 11.91
N THR A 83 6.91 5.10 13.09
CA THR A 83 5.71 5.85 13.46
C THR A 83 5.93 7.35 13.28
N HIS A 84 5.04 8.02 12.52
CA HIS A 84 5.12 9.44 12.18
C HIS A 84 6.37 9.87 11.38
N ALA A 85 7.16 8.96 10.81
CA ALA A 85 8.26 9.33 9.92
C ALA A 85 7.74 9.90 8.60
N ASP A 86 8.52 10.78 7.96
CA ASP A 86 8.22 11.34 6.65
C ASP A 86 9.19 10.82 5.59
N PHE A 87 8.66 10.07 4.62
CA PHE A 87 9.36 9.56 3.43
C PHE A 87 8.84 10.22 2.15
N GLY A 88 8.30 11.42 2.23
CA GLY A 88 7.84 12.14 1.06
C GLY A 88 8.92 12.18 -0.02
N HIS A 89 8.57 11.82 -1.28
CA HIS A 89 9.52 11.79 -2.40
C HIS A 89 10.75 10.90 -2.24
N ALA A 90 10.86 10.10 -1.18
CA ALA A 90 12.01 9.21 -0.96
C ALA A 90 12.05 8.08 -2.00
N ASN A 91 13.25 7.60 -2.31
CA ASN A 91 13.46 6.38 -3.08
C ASN A 91 13.61 5.18 -2.15
N LEU A 92 12.59 4.32 -2.12
CA LEU A 92 12.52 3.08 -1.34
C LEU A 92 12.46 1.85 -2.27
N GLU A 93 12.90 1.97 -3.52
CA GLU A 93 12.91 0.85 -4.47
C GLU A 93 13.71 -0.32 -3.91
N GLY A 94 13.12 -1.52 -3.94
CA GLY A 94 13.70 -2.74 -3.37
C GLY A 94 13.83 -2.75 -1.84
N ALA A 95 13.44 -1.70 -1.13
CA ALA A 95 13.58 -1.62 0.32
C ALA A 95 12.73 -2.67 1.05
N ASN A 96 13.23 -3.15 2.20
CA ASN A 96 12.55 -4.15 3.01
C ASN A 96 12.00 -3.56 4.32
N LEU A 97 10.70 -3.32 4.35
CA LEU A 97 9.95 -2.78 5.49
C LEU A 97 9.17 -3.87 6.24
N ARG A 98 9.52 -5.15 6.04
CA ARG A 98 8.76 -6.27 6.62
C ARG A 98 8.61 -6.13 8.14
N GLY A 99 7.35 -6.24 8.62
CA GLY A 99 7.01 -6.21 10.04
C GLY A 99 7.30 -4.87 10.73
N SER A 100 7.54 -3.78 9.97
CA SER A 100 7.75 -2.45 10.55
C SER A 100 6.48 -1.90 11.20
N SER A 101 6.64 -1.06 12.24
CA SER A 101 5.59 -0.23 12.79
C SER A 101 5.61 1.13 12.10
N SER A 102 4.70 1.33 11.13
CA SER A 102 4.69 2.49 10.21
C SER A 102 3.36 3.26 10.31
N ARG A 103 2.84 3.42 11.54
CA ARG A 103 1.57 4.12 11.76
C ARG A 103 1.72 5.61 11.46
N ASN A 104 0.73 6.17 10.74
CA ASN A 104 0.68 7.58 10.37
C ASN A 104 1.97 8.07 9.67
N ILE A 105 2.68 7.18 9.00
CA ILE A 105 3.85 7.51 8.17
C ILE A 105 3.39 8.28 6.93
N SER A 106 4.22 9.20 6.46
CA SER A 106 4.06 9.80 5.13
C SER A 106 4.96 9.09 4.12
N LEU A 107 4.38 8.61 3.04
CA LEU A 107 5.02 8.00 1.87
C LEU A 107 4.51 8.67 0.58
N ALA A 108 4.04 9.93 0.72
CA ALA A 108 3.49 10.67 -0.41
C ALA A 108 4.54 10.83 -1.52
N GLN A 109 4.16 10.46 -2.76
CA GLN A 109 5.04 10.51 -3.93
C GLN A 109 6.33 9.67 -3.81
N ALA A 110 6.45 8.77 -2.82
CA ALA A 110 7.61 7.91 -2.67
C ALA A 110 7.67 6.84 -3.76
N ASN A 111 8.88 6.42 -4.13
CA ASN A 111 9.14 5.28 -4.99
C ASN A 111 9.31 4.02 -4.13
N LEU A 112 8.36 3.08 -4.20
CA LEU A 112 8.33 1.80 -3.49
C LEU A 112 8.30 0.62 -4.47
N ILE A 113 8.80 0.80 -5.70
CA ILE A 113 8.86 -0.28 -6.69
C ILE A 113 9.58 -1.48 -6.08
N GLU A 114 8.98 -2.69 -6.21
CA GLU A 114 9.53 -3.96 -5.71
C GLU A 114 9.79 -4.00 -4.19
N ALA A 115 9.37 -3.00 -3.42
CA ALA A 115 9.55 -2.98 -1.97
C ALA A 115 8.77 -4.09 -1.27
N ASN A 116 9.31 -4.60 -0.17
CA ASN A 116 8.67 -5.61 0.69
C ASN A 116 8.07 -4.97 1.94
N LEU A 117 6.74 -4.85 1.95
CA LEU A 117 5.95 -4.31 3.05
C LEU A 117 5.16 -5.42 3.80
N THR A 118 5.56 -6.68 3.64
CA THR A 118 4.86 -7.84 4.24
C THR A 118 4.72 -7.67 5.76
N GLU A 119 3.51 -7.90 6.27
CA GLU A 119 3.19 -7.86 7.71
C GLU A 119 3.42 -6.49 8.41
N ALA A 120 3.71 -5.43 7.66
CA ALA A 120 3.92 -4.11 8.23
C ALA A 120 2.60 -3.42 8.60
N ASN A 121 2.65 -2.53 9.59
CA ASN A 121 1.49 -1.79 10.07
C ASN A 121 1.51 -0.34 9.56
N PHE A 122 0.73 -0.09 8.52
CA PHE A 122 0.55 1.22 7.88
C PHE A 122 -0.80 1.88 8.22
N THR A 123 -1.34 1.58 9.40
CA THR A 123 -2.62 2.20 9.81
C THR A 123 -2.53 3.72 9.77
N GLY A 124 -3.44 4.37 9.02
CA GLY A 124 -3.48 5.83 8.86
C GLY A 124 -2.34 6.42 8.01
N ALA A 125 -1.55 5.61 7.33
CA ALA A 125 -0.43 6.08 6.50
C ALA A 125 -0.91 6.87 5.27
N ASN A 126 -0.06 7.78 4.80
CA ASN A 126 -0.28 8.56 3.58
C ASN A 126 0.58 8.02 2.43
N PHE A 127 -0.05 7.39 1.44
CA PHE A 127 0.55 6.88 0.20
C PHE A 127 0.09 7.65 -1.04
N VAL A 128 -0.38 8.89 -0.89
CA VAL A 128 -0.91 9.67 -2.02
C VAL A 128 0.14 9.76 -3.13
N GLY A 129 -0.21 9.26 -4.32
CA GLY A 129 0.66 9.26 -5.49
C GLY A 129 1.92 8.39 -5.39
N ALA A 130 2.07 7.56 -4.37
CA ALA A 130 3.20 6.65 -4.24
C ALA A 130 3.22 5.59 -5.34
N ASN A 131 4.40 5.15 -5.75
CA ASN A 131 4.58 4.07 -6.71
C ASN A 131 4.95 2.76 -6.00
N LEU A 132 4.01 1.82 -5.95
CA LEU A 132 4.14 0.48 -5.37
C LEU A 132 4.11 -0.61 -6.45
N THR A 133 4.53 -0.31 -7.67
CA THR A 133 4.57 -1.30 -8.77
C THR A 133 5.40 -2.51 -8.34
N ASN A 134 4.86 -3.73 -8.54
CA ASN A 134 5.46 -5.00 -8.13
C ASN A 134 5.74 -5.14 -6.62
N ALA A 135 5.29 -4.22 -5.77
CA ALA A 135 5.53 -4.31 -4.32
C ALA A 135 4.79 -5.49 -3.68
N THR A 136 5.32 -5.99 -2.57
CA THR A 136 4.71 -7.07 -1.78
C THR A 136 4.15 -6.52 -0.46
N LEU A 137 2.82 -6.58 -0.30
CA LEU A 137 2.08 -6.09 0.88
C LEU A 137 1.29 -7.23 1.56
N ILE A 138 1.77 -8.48 1.47
CA ILE A 138 1.08 -9.64 2.03
C ILE A 138 0.85 -9.44 3.54
N ARG A 139 -0.42 -9.57 3.97
CA ARG A 139 -0.85 -9.37 5.36
C ARG A 139 -0.52 -8.00 5.96
N ALA A 140 -0.19 -7.00 5.16
CA ALA A 140 0.00 -5.64 5.65
C ALA A 140 -1.32 -5.04 6.16
N ASN A 141 -1.25 -4.20 7.18
CA ASN A 141 -2.40 -3.45 7.68
C ASN A 141 -2.35 -2.00 7.16
N LEU A 142 -3.23 -1.69 6.22
CA LEU A 142 -3.41 -0.37 5.61
C LEU A 142 -4.77 0.25 6.02
N SER A 143 -5.34 -0.16 7.17
CA SER A 143 -6.61 0.41 7.64
C SER A 143 -6.51 1.93 7.74
N LYS A 144 -7.51 2.64 7.19
CA LYS A 144 -7.57 4.12 7.17
C LYS A 144 -6.42 4.80 6.44
N ALA A 145 -5.61 4.08 5.69
CA ALA A 145 -4.55 4.66 4.87
C ALA A 145 -5.13 5.41 3.66
N ASN A 146 -4.44 6.45 3.21
CA ASN A 146 -4.76 7.17 1.99
C ASN A 146 -3.83 6.78 0.85
N LEU A 147 -4.35 6.04 -0.12
CA LEU A 147 -3.67 5.60 -1.34
C LEU A 147 -4.24 6.31 -2.59
N THR A 148 -4.78 7.52 -2.44
CA THR A 148 -5.35 8.27 -3.56
C THR A 148 -4.32 8.44 -4.68
N GLY A 149 -4.67 7.98 -5.88
CA GLY A 149 -3.80 8.04 -7.05
C GLY A 149 -2.51 7.21 -6.96
N ALA A 150 -2.37 6.34 -5.96
CA ALA A 150 -1.21 5.45 -5.87
C ALA A 150 -1.17 4.43 -7.02
N ILE A 151 0.03 4.00 -7.40
CA ILE A 151 0.26 2.99 -8.45
C ILE A 151 0.62 1.67 -7.76
N LEU A 152 -0.24 0.67 -7.91
CA LEU A 152 -0.09 -0.68 -7.34
C LEU A 152 -0.13 -1.75 -8.46
N ASP A 153 0.30 -1.40 -9.67
CA ASP A 153 0.30 -2.33 -10.80
C ASP A 153 1.13 -3.58 -10.45
N ASN A 154 0.56 -4.78 -10.67
CA ASN A 154 1.14 -6.07 -10.32
C ASN A 154 1.48 -6.27 -8.82
N ALA A 155 1.07 -5.40 -7.92
CA ALA A 155 1.37 -5.53 -6.50
C ALA A 155 0.67 -6.75 -5.87
N ASN A 156 1.33 -7.39 -4.89
CA ASN A 156 0.77 -8.51 -4.14
C ASN A 156 0.24 -8.05 -2.77
N LEU A 157 -1.08 -7.90 -2.67
CA LEU A 157 -1.81 -7.51 -1.46
C LEU A 157 -2.61 -8.71 -0.88
N THR A 158 -2.14 -9.93 -1.04
CA THR A 158 -2.84 -11.11 -0.51
C THR A 158 -3.04 -11.00 0.99
N ASN A 159 -4.30 -11.20 1.46
CA ASN A 159 -4.72 -11.07 2.85
C ASN A 159 -4.45 -9.68 3.48
N VAL A 160 -4.38 -8.63 2.69
CA VAL A 160 -4.23 -7.25 3.15
C VAL A 160 -5.44 -6.78 3.96
N ILE A 161 -5.22 -5.88 4.91
CA ILE A 161 -6.29 -5.19 5.63
C ILE A 161 -6.36 -3.74 5.14
N LEU A 162 -7.45 -3.39 4.43
CA LEU A 162 -7.73 -2.08 3.83
C LEU A 162 -9.05 -1.48 4.35
N ARG A 163 -9.41 -1.77 5.60
CA ARG A 163 -10.66 -1.25 6.19
C ARG A 163 -10.66 0.27 6.18
N GLU A 164 -11.75 0.88 5.68
CA GLU A 164 -11.94 2.35 5.65
C GLU A 164 -10.79 3.11 4.95
N SER A 165 -9.99 2.45 4.13
CA SER A 165 -8.91 3.08 3.36
C SER A 165 -9.43 3.81 2.12
N ILE A 166 -8.67 4.77 1.61
CA ILE A 166 -9.00 5.56 0.43
C ILE A 166 -8.07 5.17 -0.71
N LEU A 167 -8.63 4.60 -1.78
CA LEU A 167 -7.94 4.20 -3.00
C LEU A 167 -8.56 4.89 -4.23
N GLU A 168 -9.08 6.11 -4.06
CA GLU A 168 -9.68 6.86 -5.16
C GLU A 168 -8.65 7.04 -6.29
N ARG A 169 -9.06 6.70 -7.52
CA ARG A 169 -8.22 6.82 -8.72
C ARG A 169 -6.88 6.08 -8.64
N ALA A 170 -6.73 5.15 -7.70
CA ALA A 170 -5.54 4.30 -7.65
C ALA A 170 -5.51 3.34 -8.84
N ASN A 171 -4.30 3.00 -9.31
CA ASN A 171 -4.07 1.99 -10.32
C ASN A 171 -3.70 0.65 -9.67
N LEU A 172 -4.58 -0.35 -9.75
CA LEU A 172 -4.37 -1.70 -9.22
C LEU A 172 -4.41 -2.75 -10.36
N ILE A 173 -4.04 -2.38 -11.57
CA ILE A 173 -4.06 -3.30 -12.71
C ILE A 173 -3.23 -4.55 -12.38
N ASN A 174 -3.78 -5.76 -12.64
CA ASN A 174 -3.16 -7.05 -12.35
C ASN A 174 -2.81 -7.30 -10.85
N ALA A 175 -3.14 -6.43 -9.92
CA ALA A 175 -2.84 -6.65 -8.51
C ALA A 175 -3.59 -7.86 -7.94
N THR A 176 -3.06 -8.46 -6.88
CA THR A 176 -3.69 -9.57 -6.15
C THR A 176 -4.11 -9.11 -4.75
N LEU A 177 -5.43 -9.17 -4.47
CA LEU A 177 -6.03 -8.81 -3.17
C LEU A 177 -6.85 -9.98 -2.59
N SER A 178 -6.53 -11.22 -2.98
CA SER A 178 -7.28 -12.41 -2.53
C SER A 178 -7.27 -12.54 -1.01
N GLY A 179 -8.42 -12.86 -0.41
CA GLY A 179 -8.60 -12.97 1.04
C GLY A 179 -8.50 -11.64 1.80
N GLY A 180 -8.40 -10.50 1.11
CA GLY A 180 -8.27 -9.18 1.73
C GLY A 180 -9.53 -8.73 2.47
N LEU A 181 -9.34 -7.93 3.52
CA LEU A 181 -10.41 -7.26 4.27
C LEU A 181 -10.53 -5.80 3.83
N LEU A 182 -11.46 -5.52 2.91
CA LEU A 182 -11.62 -4.23 2.22
C LEU A 182 -12.94 -3.55 2.61
N ILE A 183 -13.44 -3.86 3.81
CA ILE A 183 -14.75 -3.36 4.30
C ILE A 183 -14.73 -1.83 4.34
N ALA A 184 -15.75 -1.21 3.74
CA ALA A 184 -15.92 0.23 3.63
C ALA A 184 -14.73 0.97 2.97
N ALA A 185 -13.87 0.26 2.23
CA ALA A 185 -12.80 0.90 1.46
C ALA A 185 -13.36 1.69 0.27
N ASN A 186 -12.71 2.80 -0.07
CA ASN A 186 -13.13 3.68 -1.15
C ASN A 186 -12.25 3.49 -2.39
N PHE A 187 -12.77 2.77 -3.40
CA PHE A 187 -12.17 2.52 -4.71
C PHE A 187 -12.81 3.36 -5.82
N ARG A 188 -13.39 4.52 -5.47
CA ARG A 188 -14.05 5.36 -6.47
C ARG A 188 -13.09 5.68 -7.62
N ASP A 189 -13.57 5.45 -8.87
CA ASP A 189 -12.82 5.70 -10.09
C ASP A 189 -11.45 4.99 -10.18
N ALA A 190 -11.19 3.96 -9.35
CA ALA A 190 -9.95 3.18 -9.39
C ALA A 190 -9.89 2.27 -10.63
N ASP A 191 -8.70 2.00 -11.13
CA ASP A 191 -8.49 0.96 -12.15
C ASP A 191 -8.14 -0.39 -11.48
N LEU A 192 -9.12 -1.28 -11.47
CA LEU A 192 -9.07 -2.64 -10.96
C LEU A 192 -9.07 -3.67 -12.10
N SER A 193 -8.65 -3.25 -13.31
CA SER A 193 -8.63 -4.16 -14.46
C SER A 193 -7.73 -5.36 -14.20
N ARG A 194 -8.25 -6.56 -14.49
CA ARG A 194 -7.56 -7.84 -14.29
C ARG A 194 -7.10 -8.13 -12.86
N VAL A 195 -7.57 -7.36 -11.88
CA VAL A 195 -7.31 -7.63 -10.47
C VAL A 195 -7.83 -9.00 -10.05
N THR A 196 -7.18 -9.64 -9.10
CA THR A 196 -7.65 -10.87 -8.46
C THR A 196 -8.01 -10.60 -7.00
N MET A 197 -9.33 -10.74 -6.65
CA MET A 197 -9.86 -10.48 -5.30
C MET A 197 -10.66 -11.69 -4.77
N ILE A 198 -10.25 -12.91 -5.12
CA ILE A 198 -10.98 -14.13 -4.73
C ILE A 198 -11.11 -14.21 -3.20
N GLY A 199 -12.33 -14.39 -2.71
CA GLY A 199 -12.61 -14.53 -1.28
C GLY A 199 -12.40 -13.28 -0.44
N ALA A 200 -12.25 -12.12 -1.04
CA ALA A 200 -12.11 -10.86 -0.33
C ALA A 200 -13.45 -10.37 0.26
N ASP A 201 -13.40 -9.56 1.30
CA ASP A 201 -14.57 -8.88 1.87
C ASP A 201 -14.57 -7.39 1.51
N LEU A 202 -15.44 -7.01 0.56
CA LEU A 202 -15.71 -5.64 0.11
C LEU A 202 -17.08 -5.15 0.59
N SER A 203 -17.60 -5.67 1.71
CA SER A 203 -18.86 -5.19 2.26
C SER A 203 -18.81 -3.67 2.44
N GLU A 204 -19.86 -2.98 1.97
CA GLU A 204 -20.00 -1.52 2.09
C GLU A 204 -18.92 -0.71 1.35
N ALA A 205 -18.06 -1.35 0.56
CA ALA A 205 -17.03 -0.64 -0.21
C ALA A 205 -17.63 0.25 -1.30
N ASN A 206 -16.97 1.36 -1.57
CA ASN A 206 -17.34 2.26 -2.68
C ASN A 206 -16.50 1.95 -3.92
N LEU A 207 -17.10 1.32 -4.90
CA LEU A 207 -16.52 0.98 -6.22
C LEU A 207 -17.18 1.80 -7.35
N SER A 208 -17.82 2.95 -7.02
CA SER A 208 -18.50 3.77 -8.02
C SER A 208 -17.53 4.24 -9.10
N GLY A 209 -17.90 4.06 -10.36
CA GLY A 209 -17.06 4.39 -11.51
C GLY A 209 -15.80 3.52 -11.70
N ALA A 210 -15.52 2.58 -10.80
CA ALA A 210 -14.32 1.75 -10.89
C ALA A 210 -14.31 0.87 -12.15
N ASN A 211 -13.12 0.61 -12.68
CA ASN A 211 -12.90 -0.27 -13.81
C ASN A 211 -12.49 -1.66 -13.34
N LEU A 212 -13.42 -2.62 -13.37
CA LEU A 212 -13.21 -4.02 -12.99
C LEU A 212 -13.10 -4.95 -14.22
N ARG A 213 -12.79 -4.42 -15.40
CA ARG A 213 -12.71 -5.20 -16.62
C ARG A 213 -11.80 -6.42 -16.45
N ALA A 214 -12.33 -7.61 -16.79
CA ALA A 214 -11.65 -8.89 -16.70
C ALA A 214 -11.12 -9.25 -15.29
N ALA A 215 -11.60 -8.58 -14.24
CA ALA A 215 -11.26 -8.88 -12.86
C ALA A 215 -11.80 -10.24 -12.43
N ASN A 216 -11.13 -10.90 -11.49
CA ASN A 216 -11.63 -12.10 -10.82
C ASN A 216 -12.07 -11.76 -9.38
N VAL A 217 -13.38 -11.63 -9.20
CA VAL A 217 -14.04 -11.24 -7.94
C VAL A 217 -14.94 -12.40 -7.47
N SER A 218 -14.57 -13.64 -7.78
CA SER A 218 -15.34 -14.82 -7.39
C SER A 218 -15.23 -15.08 -5.88
N TRP A 219 -16.29 -15.63 -5.28
CA TRP A 219 -16.37 -15.93 -3.84
C TRP A 219 -16.23 -14.70 -2.93
N THR A 220 -16.42 -13.51 -3.45
CA THR A 220 -16.22 -12.24 -2.76
C THR A 220 -17.50 -11.76 -2.11
N THR A 221 -17.42 -11.12 -0.95
CA THR A 221 -18.53 -10.42 -0.33
C THR A 221 -18.56 -8.97 -0.79
N LEU A 222 -19.63 -8.57 -1.48
CA LEU A 222 -19.92 -7.22 -1.97
C LEU A 222 -21.24 -6.69 -1.38
N ARG A 223 -21.62 -7.21 -0.20
CA ARG A 223 -22.89 -6.85 0.45
C ARG A 223 -22.94 -5.34 0.71
N GLY A 224 -23.98 -4.67 0.21
CA GLY A 224 -24.17 -3.23 0.35
C GLY A 224 -23.12 -2.36 -0.38
N ALA A 225 -22.24 -2.96 -1.19
CA ALA A 225 -21.22 -2.20 -1.92
C ALA A 225 -21.83 -1.28 -2.98
N ASN A 226 -21.21 -0.13 -3.23
CA ASN A 226 -21.61 0.79 -4.28
C ASN A 226 -20.80 0.53 -5.55
N LEU A 227 -21.40 -0.09 -6.54
CA LEU A 227 -20.84 -0.38 -7.87
C LEU A 227 -21.52 0.50 -8.95
N SER A 228 -22.15 1.62 -8.58
CA SER A 228 -22.81 2.49 -9.56
C SER A 228 -21.81 2.96 -10.63
N ARG A 229 -22.21 2.86 -11.91
CA ARG A 229 -21.38 3.20 -13.07
C ARG A 229 -20.07 2.41 -13.20
N ALA A 230 -19.87 1.35 -12.41
CA ALA A 230 -18.70 0.50 -12.51
C ALA A 230 -18.69 -0.26 -13.84
N ARG A 231 -17.49 -0.54 -14.37
CA ARG A 231 -17.29 -1.29 -15.61
C ARG A 231 -16.86 -2.71 -15.27
N LEU A 232 -17.79 -3.66 -15.40
CA LEU A 232 -17.62 -5.06 -15.04
C LEU A 232 -17.50 -5.99 -16.28
N TYR A 233 -17.11 -5.46 -17.43
CA TYR A 233 -16.98 -6.23 -18.66
C TYR A 233 -16.04 -7.42 -18.46
N ARG A 234 -16.52 -8.66 -18.75
CA ARG A 234 -15.80 -9.93 -18.56
C ARG A 234 -15.34 -10.20 -17.13
N THR A 235 -15.91 -9.55 -16.14
CA THR A 235 -15.61 -9.80 -14.73
C THR A 235 -16.17 -11.16 -14.30
N LYS A 236 -15.43 -11.89 -13.45
CA LYS A 236 -15.92 -13.12 -12.81
C LYS A 236 -16.47 -12.78 -11.44
N LEU A 237 -17.77 -12.95 -11.24
CA LEU A 237 -18.50 -12.76 -9.98
C LEU A 237 -19.17 -14.06 -9.50
N SER A 238 -18.73 -15.21 -10.01
CA SER A 238 -19.32 -16.49 -9.62
C SER A 238 -19.20 -16.71 -8.12
N TRP A 239 -20.32 -17.14 -7.49
CA TRP A 239 -20.40 -17.37 -6.04
C TRP A 239 -20.22 -16.12 -5.15
N SER A 240 -20.28 -14.93 -5.68
CA SER A 240 -20.15 -13.69 -4.90
C SER A 240 -21.47 -13.26 -4.30
N ASN A 241 -21.40 -12.57 -3.15
CA ASN A 241 -22.56 -12.01 -2.48
C ASN A 241 -22.68 -10.50 -2.76
N LEU A 242 -23.59 -10.12 -3.66
CA LEU A 242 -23.92 -8.73 -4.00
C LEU A 242 -25.26 -8.29 -3.36
N SER A 243 -25.70 -8.94 -2.28
CA SER A 243 -26.99 -8.57 -1.67
C SER A 243 -26.99 -7.11 -1.22
N GLY A 244 -28.03 -6.38 -1.61
CA GLY A 244 -28.18 -4.95 -1.33
C GLY A 244 -27.17 -4.04 -2.04
N ALA A 245 -26.36 -4.55 -2.97
CA ALA A 245 -25.41 -3.73 -3.72
C ALA A 245 -26.09 -2.74 -4.66
N ASN A 246 -25.48 -1.57 -4.85
CA ASN A 246 -25.93 -0.58 -5.81
C ASN A 246 -25.16 -0.75 -7.13
N LEU A 247 -25.87 -1.22 -8.17
CA LEU A 247 -25.36 -1.43 -9.53
C LEU A 247 -25.99 -0.44 -10.55
N ILE A 248 -26.52 0.70 -10.08
CA ILE A 248 -27.13 1.70 -10.96
C ILE A 248 -26.16 2.07 -12.10
N GLU A 249 -26.64 1.98 -13.35
CA GLU A 249 -25.84 2.31 -14.55
C GLU A 249 -24.53 1.52 -14.70
N ALA A 250 -24.35 0.42 -13.98
CA ALA A 250 -23.17 -0.43 -14.12
C ALA A 250 -23.21 -1.22 -15.45
N ILE A 251 -22.02 -1.53 -16.01
CA ILE A 251 -21.87 -2.27 -17.26
C ILE A 251 -21.38 -3.69 -16.95
N LEU A 252 -22.28 -4.69 -17.06
CA LEU A 252 -22.03 -6.10 -16.75
C LEU A 252 -21.94 -6.98 -18.02
N LEU A 253 -21.62 -6.44 -19.17
CA LEU A 253 -21.49 -7.23 -20.39
C LEU A 253 -20.47 -8.37 -20.23
N ASP A 254 -20.81 -9.59 -20.68
CA ASP A 254 -19.97 -10.80 -20.56
C ASP A 254 -19.56 -11.14 -19.11
N THR A 255 -20.21 -10.57 -18.09
CA THR A 255 -19.91 -10.84 -16.67
C THR A 255 -20.42 -12.24 -16.30
N LYS A 256 -19.59 -13.04 -15.62
CA LYS A 256 -20.01 -14.34 -15.07
C LYS A 256 -20.65 -14.17 -13.70
N LEU A 257 -21.95 -14.46 -13.62
CA LEU A 257 -22.77 -14.30 -12.39
C LEU A 257 -23.25 -15.67 -11.85
N ASP A 258 -22.62 -16.78 -12.25
CA ASP A 258 -23.03 -18.12 -11.82
C ASP A 258 -23.12 -18.19 -10.28
N ARG A 259 -24.30 -18.48 -9.75
CA ARG A 259 -24.56 -18.56 -8.31
C ARG A 259 -24.22 -17.29 -7.51
N ALA A 260 -24.12 -16.14 -8.16
CA ALA A 260 -24.03 -14.86 -7.47
C ALA A 260 -25.35 -14.51 -6.80
N ASN A 261 -25.29 -13.99 -5.58
CA ASN A 261 -26.47 -13.52 -4.83
C ASN A 261 -26.69 -12.04 -5.10
N LEU A 262 -27.72 -11.69 -5.86
CA LEU A 262 -28.13 -10.32 -6.21
C LEU A 262 -29.42 -9.88 -5.45
N ARG A 263 -29.77 -10.58 -4.35
CA ARG A 263 -30.96 -10.25 -3.58
C ARG A 263 -30.92 -8.78 -3.15
N ASP A 264 -32.02 -8.06 -3.36
CA ASP A 264 -32.17 -6.64 -3.01
C ASP A 264 -31.12 -5.70 -3.67
N ALA A 265 -30.38 -6.17 -4.70
CA ALA A 265 -29.46 -5.32 -5.45
C ALA A 265 -30.23 -4.36 -6.37
N ASN A 266 -29.77 -3.09 -6.45
CA ASN A 266 -30.35 -2.09 -7.33
C ASN A 266 -29.65 -2.09 -8.69
N VAL A 267 -30.29 -2.65 -9.70
CA VAL A 267 -29.78 -2.78 -11.08
C VAL A 267 -30.38 -1.77 -12.06
N ARG A 268 -30.97 -0.68 -11.57
CA ARG A 268 -31.63 0.31 -12.43
C ARG A 268 -30.64 0.89 -13.45
N GLY A 269 -30.98 0.79 -14.73
CA GLY A 269 -30.15 1.29 -15.83
C GLY A 269 -28.86 0.51 -16.05
N ALA A 270 -28.64 -0.60 -15.36
CA ALA A 270 -27.49 -1.46 -15.60
C ALA A 270 -27.61 -2.21 -16.94
N ILE A 271 -26.50 -2.39 -17.63
CA ILE A 271 -26.39 -3.25 -18.82
C ILE A 271 -25.99 -4.64 -18.34
N LEU A 272 -26.96 -5.55 -18.28
CA LEU A 272 -26.79 -6.92 -17.79
C LEU A 272 -26.16 -7.83 -18.87
N PRO A 273 -25.52 -8.95 -18.46
CA PRO A 273 -25.03 -9.95 -19.41
C PRO A 273 -26.19 -10.61 -20.16
N GLU A 274 -25.96 -11.04 -21.40
CA GLU A 274 -26.95 -11.87 -22.13
C GLU A 274 -27.10 -13.21 -21.42
N ILE A 275 -28.34 -13.65 -21.25
CA ILE A 275 -28.67 -14.97 -20.68
C ILE A 275 -28.54 -15.99 -21.82
N HIS A 276 -27.53 -16.82 -21.78
CA HIS A 276 -27.35 -17.95 -22.68
C HIS A 276 -27.86 -19.25 -22.07
#